data_474d4573c49e9f61761b09aeeb754992
#
_entry.id   474d4573c49e9f61761b09aeeb754992
#
_cell.length_a   1.000
_cell.length_b   1.000
_cell.length_c   1.000
_cell.angle_alpha   90.00
_cell.angle_beta   90.00
_cell.angle_gamma   90.00
#
_symmetry.space_group_name_H-M   'P 1'
#
loop_
_entity.id
_entity.type
_entity.pdbx_description
1 polymer ?
#
loop_
_entity_poly.entity_id
_entity_poly.type
_entity_poly.pdbx_seq_one_letter_code
_entity_poly.pdbx_strand_id
1 'polypeptide(L)'
;MKYLLDSNIIIMTVMGMNEALRRRVADCDEGDIVTSAVAYAEVAYGAAKGKAPGSDQLQAFVEEAPVLDFDLEAAQAYTTLPFKRASFDRLIAAHALSRGLTLVTDNEADFADIPNLDVENWTRP
;
A
#
# COMPACT_ATOMS: atom_id res chain seq x y z
N MET A 1 7.72 4.89 10.66
CA MET A 1 7.18 4.45 9.35
C MET A 1 8.18 3.51 8.70
N LYS A 2 7.74 2.31 8.40
CA LYS A 2 8.60 1.31 7.74
C LYS A 2 7.95 0.71 6.51
N TYR A 3 6.62 0.53 6.53
CA TYR A 3 5.89 -0.25 5.54
C TYR A 3 4.74 0.55 4.97
N LEU A 4 4.65 0.54 3.63
CA LEU A 4 3.52 1.15 2.92
C LEU A 4 2.72 0.02 2.27
N LEU A 5 1.45 -0.12 2.67
CA LEU A 5 0.57 -1.15 2.14
C LEU A 5 -0.07 -0.69 0.83
N ASP A 6 -0.08 -1.55 -0.20
CA ASP A 6 -0.81 -1.25 -1.42
C ASP A 6 -2.32 -1.51 -1.24
N SER A 7 -3.12 -1.21 -2.27
CA SER A 7 -4.57 -1.27 -2.14
C SER A 7 -5.10 -2.67 -1.86
N ASN A 8 -4.58 -3.71 -2.51
CA ASN A 8 -5.03 -5.08 -2.24
C ASN A 8 -4.69 -5.51 -0.82
N ILE A 9 -3.53 -5.13 -0.31
CA ILE A 9 -3.12 -5.47 1.05
C ILE A 9 -4.01 -4.76 2.07
N ILE A 10 -4.42 -3.52 1.80
CA ILE A 10 -5.39 -2.82 2.66
C ILE A 10 -6.68 -3.65 2.75
N ILE A 11 -7.22 -4.05 1.61
CA ILE A 11 -8.47 -4.83 1.55
C ILE A 11 -8.32 -6.13 2.32
N MET A 12 -7.25 -6.87 2.09
CA MET A 12 -7.00 -8.15 2.76
C MET A 12 -6.83 -7.98 4.26
N THR A 13 -6.15 -6.91 4.68
CA THR A 13 -5.94 -6.61 6.11
C THR A 13 -7.25 -6.30 6.80
N VAL A 14 -8.04 -5.39 6.23
CA VAL A 14 -9.32 -4.95 6.80
C VAL A 14 -10.30 -6.12 6.87
N MET A 15 -10.32 -6.97 5.84
CA MET A 15 -11.24 -8.09 5.76
C MET A 15 -10.76 -9.35 6.48
N GLY A 16 -9.53 -9.34 6.98
CA GLY A 16 -8.97 -10.49 7.69
C GLY A 16 -8.81 -11.74 6.82
N MET A 17 -8.46 -11.57 5.55
CA MET A 17 -8.52 -12.64 4.55
C MET A 17 -7.34 -13.60 4.55
N ASN A 18 -6.24 -13.26 5.24
CA ASN A 18 -5.01 -14.04 5.14
C ASN A 18 -4.33 -14.13 6.51
N GLU A 19 -4.08 -15.33 6.96
CA GLU A 19 -3.49 -15.61 8.28
C GLU A 19 -2.05 -15.07 8.39
N ALA A 20 -1.22 -15.34 7.37
CA ALA A 20 0.17 -14.88 7.38
C ALA A 20 0.24 -13.35 7.45
N LEU A 21 -0.59 -12.66 6.67
CA LEU A 21 -0.69 -11.21 6.67
C LEU A 21 -1.11 -10.70 8.05
N ARG A 22 -2.12 -11.31 8.66
CA ARG A 22 -2.59 -10.92 9.98
C ARG A 22 -1.47 -10.99 11.02
N ARG A 23 -0.66 -12.04 10.98
CA ARG A 23 0.48 -12.22 11.89
C ARG A 23 1.53 -11.13 11.69
N ARG A 24 1.86 -10.83 10.45
CA ARG A 24 2.87 -9.80 10.15
C ARG A 24 2.40 -8.43 10.62
N VAL A 25 1.13 -8.09 10.39
CA VAL A 25 0.56 -6.83 10.85
C VAL A 25 0.58 -6.76 12.38
N ALA A 26 0.18 -7.85 13.05
CA ALA A 26 0.16 -7.90 14.51
C ALA A 26 1.56 -7.74 15.12
N ASP A 27 2.61 -8.17 14.42
CA ASP A 27 3.99 -8.08 14.89
C ASP A 27 4.60 -6.68 14.70
N CYS A 28 3.92 -5.80 13.96
CA CYS A 28 4.40 -4.44 13.77
C CYS A 28 4.11 -3.57 14.98
N ASP A 29 4.99 -2.59 15.19
CA ASP A 29 4.80 -1.58 16.23
C ASP A 29 3.89 -0.47 15.72
N GLU A 30 3.29 0.27 16.64
CA GLU A 30 2.50 1.45 16.30
C GLU A 30 3.36 2.43 15.48
N GLY A 31 2.80 2.91 14.37
CA GLY A 31 3.48 3.84 13.48
C GLY A 31 4.32 3.19 12.39
N ASP A 32 4.50 1.87 12.40
CA ASP A 32 5.29 1.18 11.37
C ASP A 32 4.55 1.12 10.03
N ILE A 33 3.23 0.99 10.06
CA ILE A 33 2.41 0.79 8.87
C ILE A 33 1.72 2.08 8.46
N VAL A 34 1.87 2.42 7.18
CA VAL A 34 1.18 3.55 6.55
C VAL A 34 0.66 3.11 5.19
N THR A 35 -0.11 3.97 4.54
CA THR A 35 -0.50 3.75 3.16
C THR A 35 -0.41 5.06 2.37
N SER A 36 -0.59 4.96 1.08
CA SER A 36 -0.57 6.09 0.15
C SER A 36 -1.98 6.62 -0.06
N ALA A 37 -2.12 7.93 -0.26
CA ALA A 37 -3.39 8.53 -0.69
C ALA A 37 -3.90 7.89 -1.98
N VAL A 38 -3.01 7.43 -2.86
CA VAL A 38 -3.39 6.74 -4.10
C VAL A 38 -4.03 5.39 -3.78
N ALA A 39 -3.41 4.59 -2.91
CA ALA A 39 -3.96 3.29 -2.51
C ALA A 39 -5.30 3.48 -1.76
N TYR A 40 -5.34 4.48 -0.88
CA TYR A 40 -6.57 4.82 -0.17
C TYR A 40 -7.69 5.17 -1.15
N ALA A 41 -7.39 5.97 -2.16
CA ALA A 41 -8.39 6.40 -3.15
C ALA A 41 -9.00 5.20 -3.88
N GLU A 42 -8.19 4.20 -4.24
CA GLU A 42 -8.69 3.00 -4.90
C GLU A 42 -9.68 2.24 -4.01
N VAL A 43 -9.31 2.03 -2.75
CA VAL A 43 -10.15 1.29 -1.80
C VAL A 43 -11.41 2.08 -1.46
N ALA A 44 -11.26 3.38 -1.23
CA ALA A 44 -12.39 4.28 -0.93
C ALA A 44 -13.39 4.37 -2.08
N TYR A 45 -12.89 4.39 -3.31
CA TYR A 45 -13.75 4.36 -4.50
C TYR A 45 -14.59 3.08 -4.53
N GLY A 46 -13.97 1.93 -4.26
CA GLY A 46 -14.68 0.66 -4.17
C GLY A 46 -15.75 0.69 -3.09
N ALA A 47 -15.43 1.21 -1.89
CA ALA A 47 -16.39 1.32 -0.79
C ALA A 47 -17.58 2.20 -1.18
N ALA A 48 -17.34 3.32 -1.86
CA ALA A 48 -18.39 4.22 -2.33
C ALA A 48 -19.32 3.55 -3.36
N LYS A 49 -18.84 2.51 -4.05
CA LYS A 49 -19.60 1.73 -5.01
C LYS A 49 -20.20 0.46 -4.42
N GLY A 50 -20.18 0.31 -3.11
CA GLY A 50 -20.77 -0.84 -2.41
C GLY A 50 -19.88 -2.07 -2.30
N LYS A 51 -18.59 -1.95 -2.66
CA LYS A 51 -17.64 -3.06 -2.48
C LYS A 51 -17.07 -3.06 -1.07
N ALA A 52 -16.71 -4.25 -0.58
CA ALA A 52 -16.01 -4.38 0.70
C ALA A 52 -14.55 -3.99 0.54
N PRO A 53 -13.92 -3.40 1.56
CA PRO A 53 -14.50 -3.05 2.85
C PRO A 53 -15.43 -1.85 2.75
N GLY A 54 -16.38 -1.76 3.69
CA GLY A 54 -17.26 -0.59 3.79
C GLY A 54 -16.52 0.63 4.32
N SER A 55 -17.15 1.80 4.17
CA SER A 55 -16.54 3.07 4.58
C SER A 55 -16.15 3.10 6.05
N ASP A 56 -16.98 2.54 6.93
CA ASP A 56 -16.69 2.53 8.38
C ASP A 56 -15.47 1.65 8.70
N GLN A 57 -15.35 0.51 8.03
CA GLN A 57 -14.20 -0.39 8.21
C GLN A 57 -12.92 0.27 7.72
N LEU A 58 -12.98 0.96 6.58
CA LEU A 58 -11.84 1.67 6.03
C LEU A 58 -11.41 2.82 6.94
N GLN A 59 -12.39 3.56 7.49
CA GLN A 59 -12.11 4.65 8.42
C GLN A 59 -11.37 4.14 9.67
N ALA A 60 -11.82 3.04 10.24
CA ALA A 60 -11.15 2.43 11.39
C ALA A 60 -9.71 2.02 11.06
N PHE A 61 -9.49 1.50 9.86
CA PHE A 61 -8.15 1.11 9.42
C PHE A 61 -7.21 2.32 9.36
N VAL A 62 -7.65 3.43 8.74
CA VAL A 62 -6.77 4.59 8.56
C VAL A 62 -6.48 5.34 9.85
N GLU A 63 -7.25 5.12 10.90
CA GLU A 63 -6.93 5.66 12.22
C GLU A 63 -5.66 5.03 12.79
N GLU A 64 -5.38 3.77 12.44
CA GLU A 64 -4.20 3.06 12.89
C GLU A 64 -3.06 3.06 11.87
N ALA A 65 -3.40 3.15 10.59
CA ALA A 65 -2.43 3.17 9.49
C ALA A 65 -2.60 4.48 8.71
N PRO A 66 -1.86 5.54 9.08
CA PRO A 66 -2.04 6.85 8.46
C PRO A 66 -1.89 6.86 6.96
N VAL A 67 -2.67 7.70 6.29
CA VAL A 67 -2.60 7.92 4.86
C VAL A 67 -1.61 9.05 4.59
N LEU A 68 -0.56 8.76 3.82
CA LEU A 68 0.42 9.77 3.44
C LEU A 68 -0.04 10.48 2.17
N ASP A 69 0.14 11.81 2.13
CA ASP A 69 -0.15 12.61 0.95
C ASP A 69 0.81 12.22 -0.19
N PHE A 70 0.27 12.09 -1.39
CA PHE A 70 1.09 11.90 -2.59
C PHE A 70 1.60 13.28 -3.01
N ASP A 71 2.80 13.62 -2.53
CA ASP A 71 3.38 14.95 -2.67
C ASP A 71 4.27 15.09 -3.91
N LEU A 72 4.92 16.25 -4.02
CA LEU A 72 5.82 16.52 -5.15
C LEU A 72 6.97 15.54 -5.21
N GLU A 73 7.55 15.16 -4.07
CA GLU A 73 8.65 14.19 -4.04
C GLU A 73 8.21 12.82 -4.56
N ALA A 74 6.99 12.39 -4.22
CA ALA A 74 6.42 11.15 -4.74
C ALA A 74 6.23 11.25 -6.26
N ALA A 75 5.73 12.39 -6.75
CA ALA A 75 5.55 12.61 -8.18
C ALA A 75 6.89 12.60 -8.91
N GLN A 76 7.92 13.23 -8.34
CA GLN A 76 9.26 13.22 -8.92
C GLN A 76 9.87 11.81 -8.95
N ALA A 77 9.67 11.03 -7.91
CA ALA A 77 10.14 9.64 -7.88
C ALA A 77 9.53 8.82 -9.02
N TYR A 78 8.28 9.10 -9.40
CA TYR A 78 7.62 8.41 -10.50
C TYR A 78 8.41 8.56 -11.81
N THR A 79 9.03 9.72 -12.04
CA THR A 79 9.80 9.98 -13.27
C THR A 79 11.06 9.12 -13.39
N THR A 80 11.51 8.53 -12.28
CA THR A 80 12.71 7.68 -12.27
C THR A 80 12.42 6.21 -12.53
N LEU A 81 11.14 5.82 -12.56
CA LEU A 81 10.77 4.42 -12.77
C LEU A 81 11.02 4.00 -14.21
N PRO A 82 11.39 2.73 -14.46
CA PRO A 82 11.47 2.22 -15.82
C PRO A 82 10.12 2.35 -16.53
N PHE A 83 10.17 2.57 -17.84
CA PHE A 83 8.94 2.74 -18.63
C PHE A 83 8.07 1.48 -18.52
N LYS A 84 6.81 1.70 -18.17
CA LYS A 84 5.79 0.68 -18.12
C LYS A 84 4.44 1.38 -18.22
N ARG A 85 3.41 0.66 -18.66
CA ARG A 85 2.06 1.23 -18.74
C ARG A 85 1.69 1.87 -17.40
N ALA A 86 1.20 3.09 -17.45
CA ALA A 86 0.80 3.82 -16.24
C ALA A 86 -0.33 3.08 -15.52
N SER A 87 -0.22 3.05 -14.19
CA SER A 87 -1.20 2.44 -13.31
C SER A 87 -1.09 3.05 -11.92
N PHE A 88 -2.11 2.87 -11.10
CA PHE A 88 -2.05 3.31 -9.71
C PHE A 88 -0.94 2.59 -8.96
N ASP A 89 -0.68 1.32 -9.27
CA ASP A 89 0.40 0.57 -8.64
C ASP A 89 1.76 1.23 -8.83
N ARG A 90 2.02 1.79 -10.01
CA ARG A 90 3.28 2.48 -10.28
C ARG A 90 3.40 3.77 -9.47
N LEU A 91 2.30 4.48 -9.25
CA LEU A 91 2.28 5.67 -8.39
C LEU A 91 2.51 5.28 -6.92
N ILE A 92 1.89 4.20 -6.47
CA ILE A 92 2.08 3.70 -5.11
C ILE A 92 3.54 3.30 -4.89
N ALA A 93 4.14 2.62 -5.87
CA ALA A 93 5.56 2.25 -5.82
C ALA A 93 6.46 3.48 -5.74
N ALA A 94 6.19 4.51 -6.56
CA ALA A 94 6.94 5.77 -6.52
C ALA A 94 6.83 6.45 -5.16
N HIS A 95 5.65 6.39 -4.56
CA HIS A 95 5.42 6.97 -3.23
C HIS A 95 6.28 6.27 -2.18
N ALA A 96 6.26 4.94 -2.15
CA ALA A 96 7.10 4.17 -1.22
C ALA A 96 8.58 4.48 -1.44
N LEU A 97 9.02 4.52 -2.69
CA LEU A 97 10.41 4.81 -3.04
C LEU A 97 10.83 6.19 -2.54
N SER A 98 9.99 7.21 -2.73
CA SER A 98 10.28 8.59 -2.33
C SER A 98 10.47 8.73 -0.82
N ARG A 99 9.84 7.87 -0.03
CA ARG A 99 9.88 7.93 1.43
C ARG A 99 10.83 6.88 2.04
N GLY A 100 11.49 6.09 1.21
CA GLY A 100 12.37 5.02 1.70
C GLY A 100 11.63 3.92 2.45
N LEU A 101 10.38 3.68 2.09
CA LEU A 101 9.54 2.66 2.74
C LEU A 101 9.53 1.36 1.95
N THR A 102 9.36 0.25 2.66
CA THR A 102 9.13 -1.05 2.03
C THR A 102 7.69 -1.12 1.55
N LEU A 103 7.50 -1.45 0.28
CA LEU A 103 6.17 -1.68 -0.28
C LEU A 103 5.70 -3.08 0.06
N VAL A 104 4.55 -3.19 0.69
CA VAL A 104 3.93 -4.49 0.99
C VAL A 104 2.84 -4.75 -0.04
N THR A 105 3.00 -5.83 -0.79
CA THR A 105 2.11 -6.20 -1.91
C THR A 105 1.98 -7.72 -2.00
N ASP A 106 0.91 -8.20 -2.60
CA ASP A 106 0.74 -9.60 -2.94
C ASP A 106 1.18 -9.93 -4.37
N ASN A 107 1.63 -8.93 -5.11
CA ASN A 107 2.04 -9.06 -6.51
C ASN A 107 3.44 -8.49 -6.73
N GLU A 108 4.43 -9.07 -6.08
CA GLU A 108 5.81 -8.59 -6.10
C GLU A 108 6.43 -8.60 -7.50
N ALA A 109 5.96 -9.48 -8.38
CA ALA A 109 6.48 -9.54 -9.75
C ALA A 109 6.24 -8.24 -10.53
N ASP A 110 5.15 -7.53 -10.26
CA ASP A 110 4.84 -6.28 -10.93
C ASP A 110 5.81 -5.13 -10.58
N PHE A 111 6.60 -5.30 -9.51
CA PHE A 111 7.51 -4.27 -9.02
C PHE A 111 8.98 -4.68 -9.15
N ALA A 112 9.25 -5.85 -9.71
CA ALA A 112 10.62 -6.40 -9.80
C ALA A 112 11.55 -5.56 -10.68
N ASP A 113 10.99 -4.75 -11.59
CA ASP A 113 11.75 -3.91 -12.49
C ASP A 113 12.21 -2.58 -11.86
N ILE A 114 11.75 -2.24 -10.67
CA ILE A 114 12.04 -0.95 -10.04
C ILE A 114 13.28 -1.05 -9.17
N PRO A 115 14.39 -0.39 -9.57
CA PRO A 115 15.61 -0.43 -8.76
C PRO A 115 15.42 0.34 -7.44
N ASN A 116 16.07 -0.13 -6.39
CA ASN A 116 16.09 0.49 -5.06
C ASN A 116 14.78 0.45 -4.29
N LEU A 117 13.74 -0.18 -4.82
CA LEU A 117 12.49 -0.36 -4.11
C LEU A 117 12.53 -1.68 -3.33
N ASP A 118 12.38 -1.60 -2.02
CA ASP A 118 12.21 -2.77 -1.18
C ASP A 118 10.76 -3.23 -1.23
N VAL A 119 10.54 -4.52 -1.52
CA VAL A 119 9.21 -5.10 -1.67
C VAL A 119 9.12 -6.34 -0.80
N GLU A 120 8.03 -6.48 -0.06
CA GLU A 120 7.74 -7.68 0.73
C GLU A 120 6.33 -8.17 0.45
N ASN A 121 6.18 -9.49 0.45
CA ASN A 121 4.87 -10.14 0.33
C ASN A 121 4.55 -10.83 1.65
N TRP A 122 3.63 -10.27 2.41
CA TRP A 122 3.23 -10.78 3.72
C TRP A 122 2.11 -11.83 3.65
N THR A 123 1.62 -12.14 2.45
CA THR A 123 0.55 -13.13 2.28
C THR A 123 1.06 -14.56 2.26
N ARG A 124 2.38 -14.75 2.20
CA ARG A 124 3.03 -16.06 2.23
C ARG A 124 3.46 -16.41 3.65
N PRO A 125 3.31 -17.69 4.04
CA PRO A 125 3.74 -18.15 5.37
C PRO A 125 5.24 -17.98 5.58
#